data_1c3ccf64975c2c6cc4bc78d38c37c48b
#
_entry.id   1c3ccf64975c2c6cc4bc78d38c37c48b
#
_cell.length_a   1.000
_cell.length_b   1.000
_cell.length_c   1.000
_cell.angle_alpha   90.00
_cell.angle_beta   90.00
_cell.angle_gamma   90.00
#
_symmetry.space_group_name_H-M   'P 1'
#
loop_
_entity.id
_entity.type
_entity.pdbx_description
1 polymer ?
#
loop_
_entity_poly.entity_id
_entity_poly.type
_entity_poly.pdbx_seq_one_letter_code
_entity_poly.pdbx_strand_id
1 'polypeptide(L)'
;MKNEYTVTKKMYQSWLITAGFHGRGLLMCVSFCALAALSMLMVLTHEFEAYSVLYIAVFLCCIYTAFFKNAVTAARQYKSITSIVDGGVWKRSLCFENSIIRVDDGFGDGADIEIPYSKINSLREKDNAVTLFLAGGGVVCVYKDCFTEGDWQQCKALLLERNPKIKAK
;
A
#
# COMPACT_ATOMS: atom_id res chain seq x y z
N MET A 1 16.58 9.54 14.00
CA MET A 1 16.77 8.16 13.51
C MET A 1 16.46 8.13 12.03
N LYS A 2 17.21 7.38 11.26
CA LYS A 2 17.09 7.37 9.78
C LYS A 2 17.00 5.95 9.25
N ASN A 3 16.06 5.70 8.35
CA ASN A 3 15.86 4.43 7.67
C ASN A 3 15.91 4.65 6.16
N GLU A 4 16.86 4.02 5.47
CA GLU A 4 17.11 4.23 4.04
C GLU A 4 17.08 2.90 3.29
N TYR A 5 16.33 2.85 2.20
CA TYR A 5 16.24 1.64 1.38
C TYR A 5 15.95 1.94 -0.09
N THR A 6 16.33 0.99 -0.93
CA THR A 6 15.98 1.02 -2.34
C THR A 6 14.61 0.39 -2.54
N VAL A 7 13.68 1.14 -3.13
CA VAL A 7 12.33 0.63 -3.44
C VAL A 7 12.39 -0.29 -4.65
N THR A 8 12.06 -1.56 -4.44
CA THR A 8 11.94 -2.52 -5.53
C THR A 8 10.51 -2.58 -6.06
N LYS A 9 10.34 -3.07 -7.30
CA LYS A 9 9.01 -3.28 -7.89
C LYS A 9 8.10 -4.15 -7.00
N LYS A 10 8.65 -5.21 -6.39
CA LYS A 10 7.89 -6.10 -5.48
C LYS A 10 7.45 -5.37 -4.21
N MET A 11 8.31 -4.54 -3.62
CA MET A 11 7.97 -3.72 -2.46
C MET A 11 6.84 -2.76 -2.79
N TYR A 12 6.95 -2.03 -3.88
CA TYR A 12 5.93 -1.07 -4.31
C TYR A 12 4.57 -1.74 -4.60
N GLN A 13 4.58 -2.89 -5.28
CA GLN A 13 3.38 -3.68 -5.49
C GLN A 13 2.74 -4.13 -4.17
N SER A 14 3.55 -4.62 -3.21
CA SER A 14 3.07 -5.02 -1.89
C SER A 14 2.43 -3.85 -1.13
N TRP A 15 3.00 -2.66 -1.20
CA TRP A 15 2.42 -1.46 -0.56
C TRP A 15 1.06 -1.10 -1.13
N LEU A 16 0.92 -1.06 -2.46
CA LEU A 16 -0.34 -0.74 -3.12
C LEU A 16 -1.42 -1.79 -2.88
N ILE A 17 -1.05 -3.07 -2.86
CA ILE A 17 -1.97 -4.15 -2.50
C ILE A 17 -2.41 -3.98 -1.04
N THR A 18 -1.47 -3.76 -0.12
CA THR A 18 -1.78 -3.58 1.31
C THR A 18 -2.68 -2.36 1.53
N ALA A 19 -2.41 -1.24 0.88
CA ALA A 19 -3.25 -0.05 0.93
C ALA A 19 -4.63 -0.30 0.30
N GLY A 20 -4.67 -1.02 -0.83
CA GLY A 20 -5.90 -1.34 -1.55
C GLY A 20 -6.85 -2.27 -0.78
N PHE A 21 -6.32 -3.16 0.08
CA PHE A 21 -7.12 -4.03 0.95
C PHE A 21 -7.41 -3.43 2.33
N HIS A 22 -7.11 -2.13 2.54
CA HIS A 22 -7.39 -1.46 3.80
C HIS A 22 -8.60 -0.53 3.71
N GLY A 23 -9.49 -0.59 4.71
CA GLY A 23 -10.66 0.29 4.79
C GLY A 23 -11.60 0.19 3.57
N ARG A 24 -11.78 1.31 2.85
CA ARG A 24 -12.67 1.40 1.67
C ARG A 24 -12.28 0.47 0.53
N GLY A 25 -10.99 0.19 0.36
CA GLY A 25 -10.50 -0.73 -0.66
C GLY A 25 -10.96 -2.17 -0.41
N LEU A 26 -10.97 -2.60 0.84
CA LEU A 26 -11.51 -3.92 1.21
C LEU A 26 -13.00 -4.01 0.91
N LEU A 27 -13.78 -2.99 1.26
CA LEU A 27 -15.21 -2.94 0.97
C LEU A 27 -15.49 -3.04 -0.54
N MET A 28 -14.75 -2.30 -1.37
CA MET A 28 -14.85 -2.39 -2.83
C MET A 28 -14.52 -3.79 -3.34
N CYS A 29 -13.46 -4.41 -2.83
CA CYS A 29 -13.10 -5.76 -3.23
C CYS A 29 -14.21 -6.77 -2.92
N VAL A 30 -14.79 -6.71 -1.73
CA VAL A 30 -15.92 -7.55 -1.32
C VAL A 30 -17.14 -7.32 -2.22
N SER A 31 -17.44 -6.05 -2.54
CA SER A 31 -18.56 -5.71 -3.45
C SER A 31 -18.36 -6.28 -4.86
N PHE A 32 -17.14 -6.17 -5.42
CA PHE A 32 -16.84 -6.77 -6.72
C PHE A 32 -16.89 -8.29 -6.70
N CYS A 33 -16.44 -8.94 -5.62
CA CYS A 33 -16.57 -10.39 -5.47
C CYS A 33 -18.05 -10.84 -5.38
N ALA A 34 -18.89 -10.08 -4.67
CA ALA A 34 -20.32 -10.35 -4.59
C ALA A 34 -21.01 -10.21 -5.95
N LEU A 35 -20.71 -9.14 -6.70
CA LEU A 35 -21.22 -8.96 -8.07
C LEU A 35 -20.75 -10.05 -9.02
N ALA A 36 -19.50 -10.50 -8.90
CA ALA A 36 -18.98 -11.62 -9.68
C ALA A 36 -19.75 -12.93 -9.37
N ALA A 37 -20.02 -13.20 -8.08
CA ALA A 37 -20.80 -14.38 -7.68
C ALA A 37 -22.23 -14.33 -8.21
N LEU A 38 -22.88 -13.16 -8.14
CA LEU A 38 -24.24 -12.98 -8.69
C LEU A 38 -24.27 -13.16 -10.21
N SER A 39 -23.31 -12.60 -10.96
CA SER A 39 -23.26 -12.76 -12.40
C SER A 39 -23.01 -14.21 -12.82
N MET A 40 -22.18 -14.93 -12.07
CA MET A 40 -21.97 -16.36 -12.31
C MET A 40 -23.21 -17.19 -12.00
N LEU A 41 -23.93 -16.86 -10.92
CA LEU A 41 -25.20 -17.52 -10.60
C LEU A 41 -26.23 -17.35 -11.72
N MET A 42 -26.33 -16.15 -12.29
CA MET A 42 -27.24 -15.87 -13.42
C MET A 42 -26.90 -16.72 -14.65
N VAL A 43 -25.61 -16.92 -14.94
CA VAL A 43 -25.18 -17.82 -16.05
C VAL A 43 -25.56 -19.26 -15.80
N LEU A 44 -25.49 -19.72 -14.54
CA LEU A 44 -25.78 -21.11 -14.17
C LEU A 44 -27.29 -21.43 -14.10
N THR A 45 -28.14 -20.42 -13.82
CA THR A 45 -29.59 -20.60 -13.62
C THR A 45 -30.42 -20.35 -14.87
N HIS A 46 -29.89 -19.66 -15.86
CA HIS A 46 -30.59 -19.38 -17.11
C HIS A 46 -30.01 -20.21 -18.26
N GLU A 47 -30.88 -20.58 -19.22
CA GLU A 47 -30.43 -21.16 -20.48
C GLU A 47 -29.47 -20.19 -21.20
N PHE A 48 -28.51 -20.74 -21.97
CA PHE A 48 -27.48 -19.93 -22.64
C PHE A 48 -28.10 -19.01 -23.70
N GLU A 49 -28.43 -17.79 -23.29
CA GLU A 49 -28.96 -16.74 -24.15
C GLU A 49 -27.88 -15.63 -24.34
N ALA A 50 -28.19 -14.65 -25.23
CA ALA A 50 -27.30 -13.53 -25.51
C ALA A 50 -26.87 -12.76 -24.24
N TYR A 51 -27.68 -12.75 -23.21
CA TYR A 51 -27.38 -12.13 -21.89
C TYR A 51 -26.26 -12.84 -21.13
N SER A 52 -26.05 -14.14 -21.37
CA SER A 52 -24.99 -14.91 -20.73
C SER A 52 -23.61 -14.33 -21.05
N VAL A 53 -23.41 -13.81 -22.26
CA VAL A 53 -22.15 -13.15 -22.67
C VAL A 53 -21.92 -11.89 -21.82
N LEU A 54 -22.97 -11.10 -21.57
CA LEU A 54 -22.89 -9.90 -20.73
C LEU A 54 -22.52 -10.26 -19.28
N TYR A 55 -23.16 -11.29 -18.70
CA TYR A 55 -22.84 -11.74 -17.33
C TYR A 55 -21.40 -12.25 -17.20
N ILE A 56 -20.91 -12.99 -18.18
CA ILE A 56 -19.51 -13.44 -18.23
C ILE A 56 -18.56 -12.22 -18.31
N ALA A 57 -18.87 -11.23 -19.14
CA ALA A 57 -18.06 -10.02 -19.24
C ALA A 57 -18.02 -9.24 -17.91
N VAL A 58 -19.16 -9.09 -17.22
CA VAL A 58 -19.24 -8.47 -15.90
C VAL A 58 -18.43 -9.26 -14.88
N PHE A 59 -18.56 -10.59 -14.85
CA PHE A 59 -17.78 -11.47 -13.98
C PHE A 59 -16.27 -11.25 -14.16
N LEU A 60 -15.77 -11.30 -15.40
CA LEU A 60 -14.36 -11.11 -15.70
C LEU A 60 -13.87 -9.70 -15.30
N CYS A 61 -14.67 -8.66 -15.55
CA CYS A 61 -14.36 -7.28 -15.15
C CYS A 61 -14.28 -7.13 -13.62
N CYS A 62 -15.20 -7.73 -12.88
CA CYS A 62 -15.19 -7.73 -11.41
C CYS A 62 -13.96 -8.44 -10.84
N ILE A 63 -13.62 -9.62 -11.36
CA ILE A 63 -12.43 -10.37 -10.95
C ILE A 63 -11.16 -9.58 -11.27
N TYR A 64 -11.04 -9.02 -12.47
CA TYR A 64 -9.91 -8.17 -12.84
C TYR A 64 -9.77 -6.99 -11.88
N THR A 65 -10.87 -6.28 -11.60
CA THR A 65 -10.86 -5.09 -10.74
C THR A 65 -10.51 -5.45 -9.29
N ALA A 66 -11.04 -6.56 -8.78
CA ALA A 66 -10.79 -6.99 -7.41
C ALA A 66 -9.32 -7.40 -7.17
N PHE A 67 -8.72 -8.16 -8.11
CA PHE A 67 -7.46 -8.84 -7.85
C PHE A 67 -6.27 -8.31 -8.66
N PHE A 68 -6.49 -7.90 -9.91
CA PHE A 68 -5.38 -7.59 -10.83
C PHE A 68 -5.13 -6.10 -11.03
N LYS A 69 -6.15 -5.24 -10.92
CA LYS A 69 -6.03 -3.80 -11.18
C LYS A 69 -4.89 -3.16 -10.40
N ASN A 70 -4.81 -3.42 -9.09
CA ASN A 70 -3.80 -2.81 -8.23
C ASN A 70 -2.37 -3.26 -8.60
N ALA A 71 -2.20 -4.54 -8.93
CA ALA A 71 -0.89 -5.07 -9.34
C ALA A 71 -0.41 -4.48 -10.67
N VAL A 72 -1.32 -4.37 -11.66
CA VAL A 72 -1.02 -3.78 -12.98
C VAL A 72 -0.73 -2.29 -12.85
N THR A 73 -1.54 -1.56 -12.08
CA THR A 73 -1.34 -0.13 -11.83
C THR A 73 -0.01 0.11 -11.12
N ALA A 74 0.32 -0.68 -10.10
CA ALA A 74 1.59 -0.62 -9.41
C ALA A 74 2.79 -0.84 -10.35
N ALA A 75 2.70 -1.81 -11.25
CA ALA A 75 3.77 -2.08 -12.19
C ALA A 75 4.01 -0.92 -13.17
N ARG A 76 2.93 -0.29 -13.65
CA ARG A 76 3.01 0.88 -14.53
C ARG A 76 3.56 2.10 -13.80
N GLN A 77 3.05 2.40 -12.62
CA GLN A 77 3.50 3.53 -11.80
C GLN A 77 4.97 3.37 -11.41
N TYR A 78 5.39 2.19 -10.97
CA TYR A 78 6.79 1.93 -10.65
C TYR A 78 7.71 2.21 -11.84
N LYS A 79 7.34 1.75 -13.03
CA LYS A 79 8.11 2.03 -14.25
C LYS A 79 8.17 3.53 -14.57
N SER A 80 7.06 4.25 -14.41
CA SER A 80 7.01 5.70 -14.60
C SER A 80 7.90 6.43 -13.59
N ILE A 81 7.82 6.04 -12.31
CA ILE A 81 8.64 6.62 -11.24
C ILE A 81 10.13 6.42 -11.53
N THR A 82 10.54 5.18 -11.80
CA THR A 82 11.96 4.87 -12.05
C THR A 82 12.51 5.49 -13.33
N SER A 83 11.67 5.90 -14.28
CA SER A 83 12.11 6.64 -15.46
C SER A 83 12.37 8.12 -15.22
N ILE A 84 11.90 8.67 -14.10
CA ILE A 84 12.07 10.08 -13.70
C ILE A 84 13.29 10.22 -12.76
N VAL A 85 13.56 9.17 -11.98
CA VAL A 85 14.67 9.16 -11.01
C VAL A 85 16.00 8.99 -11.71
N ASP A 86 16.96 9.87 -11.41
CA ASP A 86 18.31 9.79 -11.92
C ASP A 86 18.96 8.44 -11.62
N GLY A 87 19.50 7.80 -12.66
CA GLY A 87 20.08 6.45 -12.55
C GLY A 87 19.08 5.30 -12.43
N GLY A 88 17.77 5.56 -12.53
CA GLY A 88 16.72 4.52 -12.55
C GLY A 88 16.52 3.75 -11.22
N VAL A 89 17.17 4.19 -10.15
CA VAL A 89 17.11 3.55 -8.83
C VAL A 89 16.34 4.43 -7.85
N TRP A 90 15.14 3.99 -7.50
CA TRP A 90 14.31 4.72 -6.54
C TRP A 90 14.77 4.44 -5.11
N LYS A 91 15.37 5.45 -4.48
CA LYS A 91 15.75 5.43 -3.06
C LYS A 91 14.72 6.18 -2.23
N ARG A 92 14.41 5.66 -1.05
CA ARG A 92 13.55 6.32 -0.08
C ARG A 92 14.28 6.44 1.24
N SER A 93 14.20 7.62 1.84
CA SER A 93 14.72 7.90 3.17
C SER A 93 13.58 8.31 4.10
N LEU A 94 13.56 7.75 5.30
CA LEU A 94 12.62 8.06 6.37
C LEU A 94 13.39 8.62 7.56
N CYS A 95 13.18 9.89 7.89
CA CYS A 95 13.76 10.53 9.05
C CYS A 95 12.72 10.65 10.17
N PHE A 96 12.97 9.97 11.28
CA PHE A 96 12.12 10.04 12.48
C PHE A 96 12.62 11.16 13.39
N GLU A 97 11.94 12.31 13.33
CA GLU A 97 12.23 13.49 14.12
C GLU A 97 11.36 13.52 15.40
N ASN A 98 11.49 14.57 16.22
CA ASN A 98 10.77 14.65 17.49
C ASN A 98 9.24 14.71 17.37
N SER A 99 8.71 15.24 16.25
CA SER A 99 7.26 15.48 16.10
C SER A 99 6.67 14.87 14.82
N ILE A 100 7.51 14.55 13.85
CA ILE A 100 7.10 14.11 12.50
C ILE A 100 7.99 13.00 11.98
N ILE A 101 7.47 12.28 11.01
CA ILE A 101 8.27 11.45 10.10
C ILE A 101 8.40 12.24 8.80
N ARG A 102 9.63 12.55 8.42
CA ARG A 102 9.92 13.14 7.11
C ARG A 102 10.26 12.02 6.12
N VAL A 103 9.57 12.01 4.99
CA VAL A 103 9.73 11.03 3.93
C VAL A 103 10.32 11.73 2.73
N ASP A 104 11.53 11.37 2.36
CA ASP A 104 12.19 11.79 1.12
C ASP A 104 12.14 10.62 0.13
N ASP A 105 11.48 10.83 -0.99
CA ASP A 105 11.32 9.85 -2.07
C ASP A 105 12.39 9.97 -3.16
N GLY A 106 13.36 10.84 -2.98
CA GLY A 106 14.50 11.03 -3.92
C GLY A 106 14.09 11.62 -5.28
N PHE A 107 12.99 12.37 -5.34
CA PHE A 107 12.51 13.02 -6.57
C PHE A 107 13.10 14.44 -6.81
N GLY A 108 14.27 14.75 -6.26
CA GLY A 108 14.91 16.05 -6.40
C GLY A 108 14.18 17.15 -5.62
N ASP A 109 13.86 18.28 -6.24
CA ASP A 109 13.24 19.46 -5.60
C ASP A 109 11.81 19.22 -5.05
N GLY A 110 11.41 17.98 -4.88
CA GLY A 110 10.14 17.59 -4.27
C GLY A 110 10.13 17.94 -2.79
N ALA A 111 9.04 18.57 -2.33
CA ALA A 111 8.85 18.80 -0.92
C ALA A 111 8.79 17.45 -0.19
N ASP A 112 9.63 17.27 0.82
CA ASP A 112 9.55 16.14 1.74
C ASP A 112 8.13 16.00 2.29
N ILE A 113 7.63 14.77 2.32
CA ILE A 113 6.32 14.51 2.90
C ILE A 113 6.48 14.46 4.41
N GLU A 114 5.88 15.40 5.11
CA GLU A 114 5.87 15.44 6.57
C GLU A 114 4.64 14.74 7.14
N ILE A 115 4.83 13.73 7.96
CA ILE A 115 3.77 12.92 8.56
C ILE A 115 3.83 13.09 10.07
N PRO A 116 2.88 13.82 10.69
CA PRO A 116 2.78 13.89 12.14
C PRO A 116 2.48 12.51 12.74
N TYR A 117 3.10 12.17 13.87
CA TYR A 117 2.84 10.90 14.57
C TYR A 117 1.37 10.67 14.90
N SER A 118 0.62 11.75 15.16
CA SER A 118 -0.83 11.70 15.42
C SER A 118 -1.67 11.15 14.27
N LYS A 119 -1.11 11.12 13.05
CA LYS A 119 -1.77 10.54 11.87
C LYS A 119 -1.55 9.03 11.73
N ILE A 120 -0.73 8.41 12.56
CA ILE A 120 -0.50 6.97 12.53
C ILE A 120 -1.58 6.28 13.37
N ASN A 121 -2.41 5.46 12.75
CA ASN A 121 -3.51 4.74 13.42
C ASN A 121 -3.07 3.39 13.97
N SER A 122 -2.24 2.68 13.21
CA SER A 122 -1.77 1.36 13.61
C SER A 122 -0.46 1.01 12.93
N LEU A 123 0.26 0.08 13.52
CA LEU A 123 1.44 -0.54 12.93
C LEU A 123 1.24 -2.05 12.86
N ARG A 124 1.76 -2.66 11.81
CA ARG A 124 1.79 -4.11 11.63
C ARG A 124 3.22 -4.53 11.31
N GLU A 125 3.74 -5.42 12.12
CA GLU A 125 5.02 -6.05 11.88
C GLU A 125 4.82 -7.35 11.12
N LYS A 126 5.59 -7.53 10.05
CA LYS A 126 5.66 -8.79 9.33
C LYS A 126 7.09 -8.99 8.85
N ASP A 127 7.72 -10.04 9.34
CA ASP A 127 9.12 -10.36 9.03
C ASP A 127 10.04 -9.17 9.27
N ASN A 128 10.75 -8.72 8.24
CA ASN A 128 11.62 -7.56 8.26
C ASN A 128 10.92 -6.22 8.02
N ALA A 129 9.67 -6.24 7.56
CA ALA A 129 8.92 -5.04 7.22
C ALA A 129 7.93 -4.64 8.31
N VAL A 130 7.84 -3.35 8.57
CA VAL A 130 6.81 -2.75 9.42
C VAL A 130 5.98 -1.81 8.56
N THR A 131 4.69 -2.00 8.56
CA THR A 131 3.74 -1.13 7.86
C THR A 131 3.05 -0.22 8.85
N LEU A 132 3.22 1.09 8.68
CA LEU A 132 2.51 2.13 9.41
C LEU A 132 1.27 2.53 8.59
N PHE A 133 0.09 2.37 9.17
CA PHE A 133 -1.18 2.76 8.56
C PHE A 133 -1.57 4.16 9.00
N LEU A 134 -1.79 5.04 8.04
CA LEU A 134 -2.10 6.44 8.29
C LEU A 134 -3.62 6.70 8.30
N ALA A 135 -4.04 7.70 9.02
CA ALA A 135 -5.37 8.27 8.93
C ALA A 135 -5.56 8.82 7.50
N GLY A 136 -6.61 8.32 6.80
CA GLY A 136 -6.83 8.66 5.39
C GLY A 136 -6.44 7.56 4.40
N GLY A 137 -5.90 6.42 4.87
CA GLY A 137 -5.67 5.23 4.05
C GLY A 137 -4.27 5.11 3.44
N GLY A 138 -3.36 6.04 3.74
CA GLY A 138 -1.96 5.93 3.33
C GLY A 138 -1.21 4.87 4.13
N VAL A 139 -0.11 4.38 3.56
CA VAL A 139 0.81 3.45 4.23
C VAL A 139 2.25 3.94 4.08
N VAL A 140 3.02 3.76 5.16
CA VAL A 140 4.47 3.96 5.15
C VAL A 140 5.12 2.65 5.60
N CYS A 141 6.07 2.15 4.83
CA CYS A 141 6.81 0.95 5.18
C CYS A 141 8.19 1.31 5.70
N VAL A 142 8.57 0.66 6.79
CA VAL A 142 9.89 0.75 7.44
C VAL A 142 10.51 -0.63 7.40
N TYR A 143 11.79 -0.73 7.08
CA TYR A 143 12.52 -2.00 7.05
C TYR A 143 13.51 -2.06 8.21
N LYS A 144 13.40 -3.11 9.03
CA LYS A 144 14.12 -3.22 10.31
C LYS A 144 15.64 -3.25 10.14
N ASP A 145 16.13 -3.82 9.04
CA ASP A 145 17.54 -3.95 8.69
C ASP A 145 18.11 -2.76 7.87
N CYS A 146 17.26 -1.77 7.55
CA CYS A 146 17.64 -0.62 6.73
C CYS A 146 17.83 0.67 7.55
N PHE A 147 18.00 0.57 8.86
CA PHE A 147 18.33 1.72 9.68
C PHE A 147 19.80 2.10 9.50
N THR A 148 20.07 3.35 9.13
CA THR A 148 21.40 3.93 9.09
C THR A 148 21.74 4.65 10.39
N GLU A 149 20.71 5.09 11.13
CA GLU A 149 20.84 5.73 12.45
C GLU A 149 19.76 5.22 13.39
N GLY A 150 20.19 4.62 14.52
CA GLY A 150 19.29 3.98 15.48
C GLY A 150 18.88 2.58 15.03
N ASP A 151 17.82 2.07 15.62
CA ASP A 151 17.25 0.76 15.30
C ASP A 151 15.72 0.75 15.38
N TRP A 152 15.12 -0.39 14.98
CA TRP A 152 13.66 -0.54 15.00
C TRP A 152 13.08 -0.45 16.42
N GLN A 153 13.77 -0.95 17.44
CA GLN A 153 13.23 -0.95 18.82
C GLN A 153 13.14 0.47 19.35
N GLN A 154 14.18 1.28 19.11
CA GLN A 154 14.20 2.70 19.45
C GLN A 154 13.11 3.47 18.67
N CYS A 155 12.97 3.19 17.38
CA CYS A 155 11.93 3.79 16.54
C CYS A 155 10.53 3.44 17.04
N LYS A 156 10.28 2.18 17.37
CA LYS A 156 9.00 1.72 17.92
C LYS A 156 8.69 2.39 19.26
N ALA A 157 9.67 2.51 20.15
CA ALA A 157 9.52 3.19 21.42
C ALA A 157 9.12 4.66 21.21
N LEU A 158 9.81 5.38 20.31
CA LEU A 158 9.47 6.76 19.94
C LEU A 158 8.04 6.87 19.39
N LEU A 159 7.65 5.99 18.47
CA LEU A 159 6.31 5.98 17.88
C LEU A 159 5.21 5.83 18.93
N LEU A 160 5.39 4.90 19.89
CA LEU A 160 4.43 4.65 20.97
C LEU A 160 4.43 5.75 22.01
N GLU A 161 5.58 6.36 22.31
CA GLU A 161 5.69 7.52 23.21
C GLU A 161 4.94 8.73 22.65
N ARG A 162 5.15 9.02 21.34
CA ARG A 162 4.54 10.19 20.68
C ARG A 162 3.07 10.00 20.33
N ASN A 163 2.64 8.78 20.14
CA ASN A 163 1.24 8.45 19.90
C ASN A 163 0.83 7.13 20.59
N PRO A 164 0.45 7.19 21.88
CA PRO A 164 0.02 6.00 22.64
C PRO A 164 -1.24 5.32 22.10
N LYS A 165 -1.95 5.94 21.16
CA LYS A 165 -3.16 5.38 20.53
C LYS A 165 -2.86 4.43 19.37
N ILE A 166 -1.59 4.29 19.00
CA ILE A 166 -1.19 3.36 17.91
C ILE A 166 -1.52 1.93 18.33
N LYS A 167 -2.30 1.26 17.48
CA LYS A 167 -2.61 -0.17 17.64
C LYS A 167 -1.48 -0.99 17.03
N ALA A 168 -0.66 -1.61 17.86
CA ALA A 168 0.34 -2.60 17.42
C ALA A 168 -0.35 -3.96 17.19
N LYS A 169 -0.15 -4.55 16.01
CA LYS A 169 -0.70 -5.86 15.60
C LYS A 169 0.40 -6.76 15.08
#